data_a9ff6dac379fd668ca96790b269b7fc5
#
_entry.id   a9ff6dac379fd668ca96790b269b7fc5
#
_cell.length_a   1.000
_cell.length_b   1.000
_cell.length_c   1.000
_cell.angle_alpha   90.00
_cell.angle_beta   90.00
_cell.angle_gamma   90.00
#
_symmetry.space_group_name_H-M   'P 1'
#
loop_
_entity.id
_entity.type
_entity.pdbx_description
1 polymer ?
#
loop_
_entity_poly.entity_id
_entity_poly.type
_entity_poly.pdbx_seq_one_letter_code
_entity_poly.pdbx_strand_id
1 'polypeptide(L)'
;MKVVLDTNALMMPVELDVRLFDELDRIMPPGYELFVPEAVLNELATLSSGRGKEATAASVGADLAERATPVEHEAAYADDAVLEVARELGATVVTNDRPLRDRLFEAGIPVIGLRGHNTLERNEP
;
A
#
# COMPACT_ATOMS: atom_id res chain seq x y z
N MET A 1 -15.14 3.96 -3.53
CA MET A 1 -13.80 4.14 -4.09
C MET A 1 -12.89 2.99 -3.67
N LYS A 2 -11.90 2.68 -4.49
CA LYS A 2 -11.00 1.55 -4.27
C LYS A 2 -9.59 2.04 -3.94
N VAL A 3 -8.94 1.37 -3.00
CA VAL A 3 -7.60 1.71 -2.54
C VAL A 3 -6.74 0.46 -2.56
N VAL A 4 -5.56 0.53 -3.19
CA VAL A 4 -4.58 -0.54 -3.22
C VAL A 4 -3.45 -0.20 -2.26
N LEU A 5 -3.07 -1.16 -1.44
CA LEU A 5 -1.98 -1.03 -0.47
C LEU A 5 -0.72 -1.73 -1.01
N ASP A 6 0.41 -1.02 -1.02
CA ASP A 6 1.68 -1.65 -1.35
C ASP A 6 2.38 -2.16 -0.08
N THR A 7 3.53 -2.79 -0.25
CA THR A 7 4.29 -3.37 0.86
C THR A 7 4.69 -2.31 1.89
N ASN A 8 5.24 -1.19 1.46
CA ASN A 8 5.70 -0.18 2.41
C ASN A 8 4.54 0.52 3.12
N ALA A 9 3.39 0.67 2.48
CA ALA A 9 2.21 1.22 3.13
C ALA A 9 1.81 0.37 4.35
N LEU A 10 1.83 -0.94 4.20
CA LEU A 10 1.49 -1.87 5.28
C LEU A 10 2.57 -1.93 6.37
N MET A 11 3.80 -1.53 6.06
CA MET A 11 4.89 -1.47 7.03
C MET A 11 4.98 -0.12 7.75
N MET A 12 4.32 0.92 7.24
CA MET A 12 4.34 2.27 7.83
C MET A 12 3.93 2.33 9.30
N PRO A 13 2.94 1.57 9.77
CA PRO A 13 2.56 1.66 11.18
C PRO A 13 3.70 1.39 12.15
N VAL A 14 4.56 0.42 11.85
CA VAL A 14 5.71 0.11 12.70
C VAL A 14 6.91 1.01 12.38
N GLU A 15 7.20 1.21 11.10
CA GLU A 15 8.41 1.93 10.69
C GLU A 15 8.30 3.45 10.89
N LEU A 16 7.11 4.01 10.71
CA LEU A 16 6.91 5.47 10.69
C LEU A 16 5.86 5.95 11.68
N ASP A 17 5.31 5.05 12.50
CA ASP A 17 4.24 5.38 13.44
C ASP A 17 3.02 6.04 12.76
N VAL A 18 2.69 5.59 11.57
CA VAL A 18 1.51 6.04 10.84
C VAL A 18 0.30 5.20 11.25
N ARG A 19 -0.79 5.85 11.63
CA ARG A 19 -2.07 5.19 11.88
C ARG A 19 -2.80 5.00 10.55
N LEU A 20 -2.39 3.99 9.80
CA LEU A 20 -2.76 3.80 8.40
C LEU A 20 -4.28 3.87 8.17
N PHE A 21 -5.06 3.08 8.89
CA PHE A 21 -6.50 3.02 8.64
C PHE A 21 -7.24 4.25 9.15
N ASP A 22 -6.80 4.84 10.27
CA ASP A 22 -7.36 6.10 10.76
C ASP A 22 -7.12 7.21 9.74
N GLU A 23 -5.92 7.26 9.14
CA GLU A 23 -5.59 8.24 8.12
C GLU A 23 -6.39 8.03 6.84
N LEU A 24 -6.59 6.78 6.44
CA LEU A 24 -7.44 6.48 5.28
C LEU A 24 -8.89 6.88 5.54
N ASP A 25 -9.41 6.61 6.74
CA ASP A 25 -10.76 7.03 7.12
C ASP A 25 -10.93 8.55 7.06
N ARG A 26 -9.87 9.30 7.39
CA ARG A 26 -9.88 10.77 7.32
C ARG A 26 -9.88 11.28 5.89
N ILE A 27 -9.14 10.63 5.00
CA ILE A 27 -8.90 11.09 3.62
C ILE A 27 -9.97 10.61 2.65
N MET A 28 -10.42 9.36 2.81
CA MET A 28 -11.30 8.72 1.85
C MET A 28 -12.77 8.88 2.21
N PRO A 29 -13.67 8.93 1.19
CA PRO A 29 -15.11 8.90 1.45
C PRO A 29 -15.51 7.60 2.17
N PRO A 30 -16.57 7.62 2.97
CA PRO A 30 -17.08 6.39 3.60
C PRO A 30 -17.37 5.30 2.57
N GLY A 31 -17.11 4.05 2.95
CA GLY A 31 -17.38 2.91 2.08
C GLY A 31 -16.29 2.61 1.07
N TYR A 32 -15.10 3.20 1.21
CA TYR A 32 -13.97 2.82 0.38
C TYR A 32 -13.58 1.36 0.66
N GLU A 33 -13.05 0.70 -0.37
CA GLU A 33 -12.64 -0.70 -0.29
C GLU A 33 -11.14 -0.84 -0.40
N LEU A 34 -10.56 -1.74 0.41
CA LEU A 34 -9.11 -1.98 0.43
C LEU A 34 -8.77 -3.27 -0.34
N PHE A 35 -7.72 -3.17 -1.15
CA PHE A 35 -7.21 -4.29 -1.93
C PHE A 35 -5.69 -4.42 -1.76
N VAL A 36 -5.20 -5.66 -1.83
CA VAL A 36 -3.77 -5.94 -1.74
C VAL A 36 -3.39 -6.96 -2.82
N PRO A 37 -2.41 -6.65 -3.68
CA PRO A 37 -1.91 -7.62 -4.65
C PRO A 37 -1.24 -8.82 -3.96
N GLU A 38 -1.39 -10.02 -4.51
CA GLU A 38 -0.77 -11.21 -3.93
C GLU A 38 0.75 -11.08 -3.80
N ALA A 39 1.41 -10.44 -4.77
CA ALA A 39 2.87 -10.23 -4.70
C ALA A 39 3.28 -9.39 -3.49
N VAL A 40 2.41 -8.46 -3.03
CA VAL A 40 2.66 -7.70 -1.81
C VAL A 40 2.59 -8.61 -0.59
N LEU A 41 1.60 -9.50 -0.53
CA LEU A 41 1.50 -10.47 0.56
C LEU A 41 2.73 -11.39 0.61
N ASN A 42 3.20 -11.83 -0.55
CA ASN A 42 4.39 -12.67 -0.65
C ASN A 42 5.65 -11.92 -0.19
N GLU A 43 5.78 -10.66 -0.55
CA GLU A 43 6.92 -9.83 -0.12
C GLU A 43 6.90 -9.64 1.41
N LEU A 44 5.73 -9.34 1.98
CA LEU A 44 5.59 -9.23 3.43
C LEU A 44 5.97 -10.53 4.14
N ALA A 45 5.55 -11.68 3.61
CA ALA A 45 5.90 -12.98 4.17
C ALA A 45 7.42 -13.21 4.13
N THR A 46 8.07 -12.87 3.04
CA THR A 46 9.53 -12.98 2.89
C THR A 46 10.26 -12.08 3.89
N LEU A 47 9.87 -10.81 3.98
CA LEU A 47 10.48 -9.86 4.89
C LEU A 47 10.27 -10.25 6.36
N SER A 48 9.09 -10.79 6.70
CA SER A 48 8.77 -11.18 8.06
C SER A 48 9.59 -12.38 8.56
N SER A 49 10.18 -13.16 7.66
CA SER A 49 11.06 -14.26 8.01
C SER A 49 12.48 -13.81 8.36
N GLY A 50 12.82 -12.56 8.16
CA GLY A 50 14.10 -11.97 8.51
C GLY A 50 14.19 -11.63 10.00
N ARG A 51 14.98 -10.60 10.31
CA ARG A 51 15.24 -10.17 11.70
C ARG A 51 15.11 -8.65 11.84
N GLY A 52 14.92 -8.21 13.08
CA GLY A 52 14.94 -6.80 13.44
C GLY A 52 13.63 -6.08 13.14
N LYS A 53 13.71 -4.75 13.09
CA LYS A 53 12.54 -3.89 12.95
C LYS A 53 11.79 -4.11 11.63
N GLU A 54 12.54 -4.35 10.55
CA GLU A 54 11.92 -4.61 9.24
C GLU A 54 11.05 -5.87 9.28
N ALA A 55 11.55 -6.94 9.87
CA ALA A 55 10.78 -8.19 9.98
C ALA A 55 9.54 -7.99 10.85
N THR A 56 9.65 -7.24 11.95
CA THR A 56 8.52 -6.91 12.80
C THR A 56 7.50 -6.06 12.04
N ALA A 57 7.95 -5.05 11.30
CA ALA A 57 7.08 -4.19 10.51
C ALA A 57 6.33 -5.01 9.44
N ALA A 58 7.02 -5.95 8.79
CA ALA A 58 6.41 -6.82 7.78
C ALA A 58 5.41 -7.79 8.39
N SER A 59 5.71 -8.35 9.56
CA SER A 59 4.80 -9.26 10.27
C SER A 59 3.50 -8.54 10.66
N VAL A 60 3.61 -7.35 11.23
CA VAL A 60 2.45 -6.51 11.56
C VAL A 60 1.71 -6.13 10.29
N GLY A 61 2.43 -5.76 9.23
CA GLY A 61 1.83 -5.41 7.95
C GLY A 61 1.03 -6.56 7.34
N ALA A 62 1.52 -7.78 7.46
CA ALA A 62 0.79 -8.98 7.01
C ALA A 62 -0.52 -9.15 7.77
N ASP A 63 -0.52 -8.91 9.08
CA ASP A 63 -1.74 -8.98 9.89
C ASP A 63 -2.73 -7.86 9.47
N LEU A 64 -2.23 -6.65 9.26
CA LEU A 64 -3.05 -5.53 8.81
C LEU A 64 -3.65 -5.76 7.43
N ALA A 65 -2.93 -6.47 6.56
CA ALA A 65 -3.38 -6.79 5.21
C ALA A 65 -4.64 -7.67 5.20
N GLU A 66 -4.98 -8.32 6.31
CA GLU A 66 -6.21 -9.09 6.42
C GLU A 66 -7.47 -8.24 6.26
N ARG A 67 -7.36 -6.92 6.47
CA ARG A 67 -8.46 -5.98 6.22
C ARG A 67 -8.69 -5.69 4.73
N ALA A 68 -7.78 -6.10 3.87
CA ALA A 68 -7.85 -5.87 2.44
C ALA A 68 -8.22 -7.15 1.70
N THR A 69 -8.84 -7.01 0.55
CA THR A 69 -9.13 -8.14 -0.33
C THR A 69 -7.91 -8.46 -1.17
N PRO A 70 -7.36 -9.69 -1.12
CA PRO A 70 -6.26 -10.08 -2.00
C PRO A 70 -6.70 -10.09 -3.46
N VAL A 71 -5.81 -9.66 -4.35
CA VAL A 71 -6.06 -9.63 -5.79
C VAL A 71 -4.98 -10.40 -6.52
N GLU A 72 -5.39 -11.31 -7.39
CA GLU A 72 -4.49 -12.01 -8.30
C GLU A 72 -4.06 -11.08 -9.42
N HIS A 73 -2.89 -11.33 -9.98
CA HIS A 73 -2.30 -10.53 -11.05
C HIS A 73 -1.27 -11.36 -11.80
N GLU A 74 -0.80 -10.85 -12.93
CA GLU A 74 0.20 -11.55 -13.75
C GLU A 74 1.63 -11.13 -13.44
N ALA A 75 1.84 -9.89 -13.01
CA ALA A 75 3.17 -9.38 -12.71
C ALA A 75 3.85 -10.18 -11.59
N ALA A 76 5.16 -10.40 -11.72
CA ALA A 76 5.93 -11.19 -10.76
C ALA A 76 6.41 -10.36 -9.56
N TYR A 77 6.68 -9.07 -9.77
CA TYR A 77 7.24 -8.20 -8.73
C TYR A 77 6.16 -7.31 -8.12
N ALA A 78 6.32 -7.00 -6.83
CA ALA A 78 5.32 -6.26 -6.07
C ALA A 78 4.99 -4.89 -6.69
N ASP A 79 5.98 -4.10 -7.10
CA ASP A 79 5.74 -2.78 -7.69
C ASP A 79 4.95 -2.87 -8.99
N ASP A 80 5.30 -3.82 -9.84
CA ASP A 80 4.60 -4.04 -11.11
C ASP A 80 3.17 -4.53 -10.85
N ALA A 81 2.99 -5.38 -9.84
CA ALA A 81 1.67 -5.88 -9.45
C ALA A 81 0.77 -4.76 -8.91
N VAL A 82 1.32 -3.86 -8.11
CA VAL A 82 0.57 -2.71 -7.60
C VAL A 82 0.06 -1.85 -8.76
N LEU A 83 0.93 -1.55 -9.73
CA LEU A 83 0.54 -0.79 -10.92
C LEU A 83 -0.55 -1.50 -11.72
N GLU A 84 -0.35 -2.79 -11.98
CA GLU A 84 -1.32 -3.61 -12.72
C GLU A 84 -2.70 -3.60 -12.05
N VAL A 85 -2.75 -3.93 -10.77
CA VAL A 85 -4.00 -4.02 -10.00
C VAL A 85 -4.69 -2.66 -9.90
N ALA A 86 -3.92 -1.60 -9.65
CA ALA A 86 -4.48 -0.25 -9.55
C ALA A 86 -5.12 0.20 -10.87
N ARG A 87 -4.50 -0.12 -12.00
CA ARG A 87 -5.06 0.19 -13.32
C ARG A 87 -6.34 -0.59 -13.58
N GLU A 88 -6.34 -1.87 -13.30
CA GLU A 88 -7.51 -2.72 -13.50
C GLU A 88 -8.71 -2.30 -12.66
N LEU A 89 -8.46 -1.91 -11.41
CA LEU A 89 -9.52 -1.55 -10.47
C LEU A 89 -9.94 -0.07 -10.55
N GLY A 90 -9.16 0.77 -11.24
CA GLY A 90 -9.37 2.21 -11.18
C GLY A 90 -9.15 2.75 -9.77
N ALA A 91 -8.13 2.25 -9.09
CA ALA A 91 -7.90 2.52 -7.67
C ALA A 91 -6.92 3.66 -7.43
N THR A 92 -6.95 4.19 -6.19
CA THR A 92 -5.90 5.03 -5.63
C THR A 92 -4.91 4.11 -4.91
N VAL A 93 -3.63 4.43 -4.93
CA VAL A 93 -2.58 3.60 -4.30
C VAL A 93 -1.99 4.31 -3.09
N VAL A 94 -1.82 3.58 -1.99
CA VAL A 94 -1.05 4.06 -0.84
C VAL A 94 0.38 3.57 -0.97
N THR A 95 1.31 4.49 -1.12
CA THR A 95 2.74 4.18 -1.21
C THR A 95 3.59 5.37 -0.78
N ASN A 96 4.77 5.08 -0.24
CA ASN A 96 5.80 6.09 0.04
C ASN A 96 7.04 5.88 -0.86
N ASP A 97 6.96 4.98 -1.80
CA ASP A 97 8.03 4.69 -2.75
C ASP A 97 7.98 5.70 -3.91
N ARG A 98 9.01 6.53 -4.04
CA ARG A 98 9.04 7.57 -5.07
C ARG A 98 9.04 7.05 -6.50
N PRO A 99 9.91 6.09 -6.84
CA PRO A 99 9.88 5.51 -8.20
C PRO A 99 8.52 4.92 -8.56
N LEU A 100 7.88 4.20 -7.65
CA LEU A 100 6.55 3.67 -7.89
C LEU A 100 5.52 4.79 -8.04
N ARG A 101 5.58 5.82 -7.19
CA ARG A 101 4.69 6.98 -7.30
C ARG A 101 4.78 7.63 -8.68
N ASP A 102 5.99 7.81 -9.19
CA ASP A 102 6.19 8.43 -10.50
C ASP A 102 5.57 7.60 -11.61
N ARG A 103 5.70 6.28 -11.55
CA ARG A 103 5.06 5.35 -12.49
C ARG A 103 3.53 5.43 -12.41
N LEU A 104 2.99 5.50 -11.20
CA LEU A 104 1.56 5.62 -10.99
C LEU A 104 1.01 6.94 -11.54
N PHE A 105 1.70 8.03 -11.30
CA PHE A 105 1.31 9.35 -11.84
C PHE A 105 1.32 9.36 -13.37
N GLU A 106 2.32 8.75 -13.99
CA GLU A 106 2.36 8.62 -15.45
C GLU A 106 1.17 7.83 -15.99
N ALA A 107 0.67 6.89 -15.20
CA ALA A 107 -0.50 6.09 -15.56
C ALA A 107 -1.83 6.77 -15.19
N GLY A 108 -1.78 8.00 -14.64
CA GLY A 108 -2.99 8.73 -14.25
C GLY A 108 -3.60 8.26 -12.94
N ILE A 109 -2.83 7.59 -12.08
CA ILE A 109 -3.32 6.98 -10.84
C ILE A 109 -2.99 7.90 -9.66
N PRO A 110 -3.99 8.32 -8.85
CA PRO A 110 -3.75 9.10 -7.64
C PRO A 110 -2.98 8.29 -6.59
N VAL A 111 -2.17 8.97 -5.79
CA VAL A 111 -1.34 8.35 -4.76
C VAL A 111 -1.61 9.01 -3.42
N ILE A 112 -1.80 8.17 -2.40
CA ILE A 112 -1.83 8.60 -1.00
C ILE A 112 -0.44 8.32 -0.44
N GLY A 113 0.25 9.36 -0.02
CA GLY A 113 1.61 9.27 0.49
C GLY A 113 1.80 10.02 1.78
N LEU A 114 2.99 9.88 2.35
CA LEU A 114 3.35 10.49 3.62
C LEU A 114 3.39 12.03 3.49
N ARG A 115 2.79 12.69 4.47
CA ARG A 115 2.90 14.13 4.68
C ARG A 115 3.43 14.37 6.09
N GLY A 116 4.57 15.08 6.20
CA GLY A 116 5.21 15.27 7.49
C GLY A 116 5.74 13.96 8.05
N HIS A 117 5.59 13.73 9.35
CA HIS A 117 6.18 12.56 10.02
C HIS A 117 5.31 11.31 9.95
N ASN A 118 4.01 11.45 10.16
CA ASN A 118 3.14 10.31 10.36
C ASN A 118 1.71 10.51 9.88
N THR A 119 1.46 11.51 9.04
CA THR A 119 0.16 11.70 8.41
C THR A 119 0.22 11.38 6.93
N LEU A 120 -0.93 11.14 6.33
CA LEU A 120 -1.05 10.84 4.90
C LEU A 120 -1.83 11.93 4.18
N GLU A 121 -1.55 12.10 2.89
CA GLU A 121 -2.30 12.99 2.01
C GLU A 121 -2.50 12.35 0.65
N ARG A 122 -3.60 12.71 -0.02
CA ARG A 122 -3.88 12.26 -1.38
C ARG A 122 -3.34 13.27 -2.38
N ASN A 123 -2.61 12.77 -3.37
CA ASN A 123 -2.03 13.58 -4.44
C ASN A 123 -2.55 13.09 -5.78
N GLU A 124 -3.00 14.03 -6.61
CA GLU A 124 -3.41 13.74 -7.98
C GLU A 124 -2.20 13.74 -8.92
N PRO A 125 -2.28 12.96 -10.01
CA PRO A 125 -1.22 12.93 -11.01
C PRO A 125 -1.00 14.29 -11.66
#